data_c88491efe53e12432fd6e38ae132ee00
#
_entry.id   c88491efe53e12432fd6e38ae132ee00
#
_cell.length_a   1.000
_cell.length_b   1.000
_cell.length_c   1.000
_cell.angle_alpha   90.00
_cell.angle_beta   90.00
_cell.angle_gamma   90.00
#
_symmetry.space_group_name_H-M   'P 1'
#
loop_
_entity.id
_entity.type
_entity.pdbx_description
1 polymer ?
#
loop_
_entity_poly.entity_id
_entity_poly.type
_entity_poly.pdbx_seq_one_letter_code
_entity_poly.pdbx_strand_id
1 'polypeptide(L)'
;MSEPQGCVYTETDHLLAAVETTGDSGPADADSSPSQSGSGPDSDTAATSATKSDGPSGGEPVLVTVGDIVTYHVLEAGVTPDVAVTDGRTEREDVAPRVAARLQEPDSTRVPVESPPAELSRELLVALRDGIRADNSTIIEVDGEEDLAAVPAQLISPPGSSVVYGQPGEGMVHVGVDESTAERARDLLSEFDGDTEAALAVLDS
;
A
#
# COMPACT_ATOMS: atom_id res chain seq x y z
N MET A 1 20.58 -12.72 4.92
CA MET A 1 19.23 -12.36 5.38
C MET A 1 19.26 -10.85 5.51
N SER A 2 18.58 -10.15 4.61
CA SER A 2 18.49 -8.68 4.68
C SER A 2 17.47 -8.31 5.76
N GLU A 3 17.79 -7.31 6.58
CA GLU A 3 16.84 -6.78 7.56
C GLU A 3 15.64 -6.15 6.83
N PRO A 4 14.42 -6.24 7.38
CA PRO A 4 13.25 -5.60 6.79
C PRO A 4 13.47 -4.09 6.70
N GLN A 5 13.17 -3.51 5.54
CA GLN A 5 13.37 -2.08 5.27
C GLN A 5 12.27 -1.17 5.85
N GLY A 6 11.39 -1.73 6.69
CA GLY A 6 10.28 -1.05 7.32
C GLY A 6 10.13 -1.42 8.79
N CYS A 7 9.13 -0.82 9.44
CA CYS A 7 8.77 -1.21 10.80
C CYS A 7 7.97 -2.52 10.77
N VAL A 8 8.37 -3.49 11.60
CA VAL A 8 7.67 -4.77 11.73
C VAL A 8 6.59 -4.65 12.81
N TYR A 9 5.37 -5.05 12.46
CA TYR A 9 4.21 -5.03 13.35
C TYR A 9 3.64 -6.44 13.50
N THR A 10 3.42 -6.85 14.75
CA THR A 10 2.75 -8.11 15.08
C THR A 10 1.27 -7.89 15.45
N GLU A 11 0.88 -6.65 15.68
CA GLU A 11 -0.48 -6.24 16.03
C GLU A 11 -1.00 -5.20 15.02
N THR A 12 -2.21 -5.44 14.54
CA THR A 12 -2.83 -4.61 13.48
C THR A 12 -3.09 -3.17 13.92
N ASP A 13 -3.44 -2.94 15.19
CA ASP A 13 -3.73 -1.60 15.70
C ASP A 13 -2.51 -0.67 15.64
N HIS A 14 -1.32 -1.19 15.92
CA HIS A 14 -0.07 -0.44 15.81
C HIS A 14 0.31 -0.15 14.36
N LEU A 15 0.05 -1.09 13.46
CA LEU A 15 0.25 -0.91 12.02
C LEU A 15 -0.64 0.21 11.49
N LEU A 16 -1.93 0.21 11.83
CA LEU A 16 -2.87 1.21 11.34
C LEU A 16 -2.54 2.61 11.83
N ALA A 17 -2.13 2.76 13.08
CA ALA A 17 -1.66 4.04 13.60
C ALA A 17 -0.45 4.58 12.81
N ALA A 18 0.44 3.71 12.34
CA ALA A 18 1.58 4.09 11.52
C ALA A 18 1.16 4.50 10.09
N VAL A 19 0.20 3.79 9.49
CA VAL A 19 -0.36 4.10 8.16
C VAL A 19 -1.03 5.48 8.17
N GLU A 20 -1.88 5.77 9.18
CA GLU A 20 -2.54 7.06 9.33
C GLU A 20 -1.55 8.21 9.49
N THR A 21 -0.46 8.00 10.25
CA THR A 21 0.58 9.01 10.48
C THR A 21 1.36 9.32 9.21
N THR A 22 1.57 8.33 8.33
CA THR A 22 2.30 8.51 7.07
C THR A 22 1.54 9.40 6.10
N GLY A 23 0.21 9.29 6.04
CA GLY A 23 -0.65 10.10 5.17
C GLY A 23 -0.77 11.59 5.58
N ASP A 24 -0.43 11.95 6.83
CA ASP A 24 -0.57 13.33 7.36
C ASP A 24 0.75 14.14 7.36
N SER A 25 1.80 13.67 6.71
CA SER A 25 3.08 14.38 6.62
C SER A 25 3.05 15.55 5.64
N GLY A 26 2.25 16.58 5.95
CA GLY A 26 2.40 17.92 5.36
C GLY A 26 3.64 18.62 5.94
N PRO A 27 4.23 19.62 5.25
CA PRO A 27 5.46 20.26 5.70
C PRO A 27 5.30 20.90 7.07
N ALA A 28 6.16 20.53 8.01
CA ALA A 28 6.22 21.10 9.35
C ALA A 28 6.69 22.56 9.25
N ASP A 29 5.77 23.50 9.31
CA ASP A 29 6.09 24.89 9.61
C ASP A 29 6.41 25.02 11.12
N ALA A 30 7.69 25.16 11.38
CA ALA A 30 8.17 25.62 12.68
C ALA A 30 7.95 27.12 12.79
N ASP A 31 6.98 27.55 13.58
CA ASP A 31 7.16 28.68 14.52
C ASP A 31 5.83 29.05 15.24
N SER A 32 6.01 29.44 16.51
CA SER A 32 5.12 30.24 17.33
C SER A 32 4.33 29.61 18.46
N SER A 33 4.83 29.96 19.59
CA SER A 33 4.38 29.91 20.99
C SER A 33 2.92 30.34 21.29
N PRO A 34 2.42 30.03 22.49
CA PRO A 34 1.00 29.91 22.82
C PRO A 34 0.37 31.22 23.27
N SER A 35 -0.88 31.38 22.98
CA SER A 35 -1.75 32.32 23.76
C SER A 35 -3.12 31.70 23.98
N GLN A 36 -3.53 31.79 25.23
CA GLN A 36 -4.73 31.25 25.86
C GLN A 36 -6.01 31.94 25.45
N SER A 37 -7.10 31.23 25.69
CA SER A 37 -8.43 31.59 26.18
C SER A 37 -9.56 31.67 25.16
N GLY A 38 -10.65 30.95 25.50
CA GLY A 38 -12.01 31.31 25.09
C GLY A 38 -12.95 30.13 24.85
N SER A 39 -13.69 29.85 25.88
CA SER A 39 -14.87 29.01 26.10
C SER A 39 -15.91 28.86 24.98
N GLY A 40 -16.50 27.66 24.89
CA GLY A 40 -17.92 27.42 24.77
C GLY A 40 -18.40 26.70 23.50
N PRO A 41 -19.37 25.84 23.66
CA PRO A 41 -19.66 24.73 22.80
C PRO A 41 -20.74 25.05 21.77
N ASP A 42 -20.74 24.33 20.64
CA ASP A 42 -21.96 23.81 20.03
C ASP A 42 -21.63 22.81 18.90
N SER A 43 -22.38 21.74 18.96
CA SER A 43 -22.45 20.63 18.00
C SER A 43 -22.81 21.13 16.62
N ASP A 44 -22.14 20.56 15.59
CA ASP A 44 -22.87 20.14 14.39
C ASP A 44 -22.00 19.18 13.57
N THR A 45 -22.55 18.01 13.33
CA THR A 45 -22.09 16.96 12.45
C THR A 45 -22.13 17.45 11.00
N ALA A 46 -20.98 17.64 10.40
CA ALA A 46 -20.89 17.84 8.96
C ALA A 46 -19.85 16.86 8.40
N ALA A 47 -20.35 15.89 7.64
CA ALA A 47 -19.54 15.04 6.78
C ALA A 47 -18.65 15.93 5.88
N THR A 48 -17.36 15.91 6.11
CA THR A 48 -16.42 16.63 5.27
C THR A 48 -16.07 15.73 4.10
N SER A 49 -16.71 15.98 2.97
CA SER A 49 -16.25 15.55 1.66
C SER A 49 -14.86 16.14 1.45
N ALA A 50 -13.85 15.32 1.41
CA ALA A 50 -12.50 15.72 1.04
C ALA A 50 -12.52 16.22 -0.41
N THR A 51 -12.34 17.51 -0.58
CA THR A 51 -12.21 18.16 -1.87
C THR A 51 -10.81 17.90 -2.39
N LYS A 52 -10.72 17.18 -3.51
CA LYS A 52 -9.48 16.97 -4.27
C LYS A 52 -8.81 18.33 -4.54
N SER A 53 -7.59 18.50 -4.06
CA SER A 53 -6.77 19.66 -4.40
C SER A 53 -5.85 19.29 -5.56
N ASP A 54 -6.13 19.83 -6.75
CA ASP A 54 -5.24 19.80 -7.90
C ASP A 54 -3.95 20.60 -7.63
N GLY A 55 -2.89 19.88 -7.25
CA GLY A 55 -1.53 20.41 -7.19
C GLY A 55 -0.62 19.64 -8.17
N PRO A 56 0.40 20.26 -8.77
CA PRO A 56 1.20 19.62 -9.81
C PRO A 56 2.17 18.58 -9.22
N SER A 57 2.12 17.38 -9.74
CA SER A 57 3.12 16.30 -9.63
C SER A 57 3.22 15.55 -8.30
N GLY A 58 2.14 14.91 -7.89
CA GLY A 58 2.15 13.88 -6.88
C GLY A 58 0.72 13.35 -6.77
N GLY A 59 0.48 12.08 -7.12
CA GLY A 59 -0.81 11.42 -6.86
C GLY A 59 -1.15 11.51 -5.38
N GLU A 60 -2.41 11.32 -5.02
CA GLU A 60 -2.81 11.18 -3.62
C GLU A 60 -2.11 9.96 -3.00
N PRO A 61 -1.71 10.01 -1.71
CA PRO A 61 -1.14 8.86 -1.02
C PRO A 61 -2.09 7.66 -1.08
N VAL A 62 -1.54 6.47 -1.30
CA VAL A 62 -2.30 5.22 -1.40
C VAL A 62 -1.83 4.20 -0.36
N LEU A 63 -2.72 3.30 0.01
CA LEU A 63 -2.41 2.13 0.82
C LEU A 63 -2.34 0.90 -0.08
N VAL A 64 -1.16 0.31 -0.18
CA VAL A 64 -0.93 -0.95 -0.90
C VAL A 64 -0.68 -2.07 0.08
N THR A 65 -1.41 -3.16 -0.05
CA THR A 65 -1.18 -4.39 0.73
C THR A 65 -0.71 -5.52 -0.19
N VAL A 66 0.30 -6.27 0.25
CA VAL A 66 0.84 -7.43 -0.46
C VAL A 66 0.75 -8.65 0.44
N GLY A 67 0.03 -9.65 -0.01
CA GLY A 67 -0.24 -10.89 0.72
C GLY A 67 -1.65 -10.97 1.31
N ASP A 68 -2.22 -12.16 1.29
CA ASP A 68 -3.58 -12.46 1.74
C ASP A 68 -3.80 -12.13 3.23
N ILE A 69 -2.86 -12.54 4.07
CA ILE A 69 -2.96 -12.36 5.54
C ILE A 69 -2.86 -10.88 5.89
N VAL A 70 -1.98 -10.14 5.25
CA VAL A 70 -1.83 -8.69 5.44
C VAL A 70 -3.12 -7.98 5.05
N THR A 71 -3.61 -8.26 3.85
CA THR A 71 -4.86 -7.70 3.35
C THR A 71 -6.04 -8.00 4.28
N TYR A 72 -6.13 -9.25 4.77
CA TYR A 72 -7.15 -9.64 5.73
C TYR A 72 -7.11 -8.80 7.02
N HIS A 73 -5.92 -8.61 7.61
CA HIS A 73 -5.77 -7.85 8.85
C HIS A 73 -6.14 -6.37 8.67
N VAL A 74 -5.76 -5.77 7.56
CA VAL A 74 -6.11 -4.38 7.23
C VAL A 74 -7.63 -4.23 7.07
N LEU A 75 -8.27 -5.16 6.36
CA LEU A 75 -9.72 -5.17 6.17
C LEU A 75 -10.50 -5.45 7.48
N GLU A 76 -10.01 -6.36 8.34
CA GLU A 76 -10.63 -6.63 9.66
C GLU A 76 -10.59 -5.39 10.57
N ALA A 77 -9.57 -4.57 10.42
CA ALA A 77 -9.47 -3.31 11.14
C ALA A 77 -10.35 -2.18 10.54
N GLY A 78 -11.09 -2.47 9.48
CA GLY A 78 -12.03 -1.54 8.87
C GLY A 78 -11.42 -0.59 7.85
N VAL A 79 -10.17 -0.83 7.45
CA VAL A 79 -9.48 -0.04 6.40
C VAL A 79 -9.53 -0.80 5.09
N THR A 80 -9.90 -0.12 4.01
CA THR A 80 -9.88 -0.68 2.65
C THR A 80 -8.62 -0.21 1.94
N PRO A 81 -7.73 -1.12 1.50
CA PRO A 81 -6.56 -0.73 0.72
C PRO A 81 -6.97 -0.22 -0.66
N ASP A 82 -6.20 0.74 -1.20
CA ASP A 82 -6.38 1.19 -2.58
C ASP A 82 -5.95 0.10 -3.56
N VAL A 83 -4.88 -0.61 -3.23
CA VAL A 83 -4.43 -1.78 -4.00
C VAL A 83 -4.16 -2.95 -3.06
N ALA A 84 -4.78 -4.09 -3.34
CA ALA A 84 -4.49 -5.35 -2.67
C ALA A 84 -3.92 -6.35 -3.68
N VAL A 85 -2.71 -6.87 -3.41
CA VAL A 85 -2.09 -7.94 -4.20
C VAL A 85 -2.20 -9.23 -3.40
N THR A 86 -2.88 -10.22 -3.96
CA THR A 86 -3.22 -11.49 -3.28
C THR A 86 -3.02 -12.67 -4.22
N ASP A 87 -2.61 -13.83 -3.71
CA ASP A 87 -2.48 -15.05 -4.51
C ASP A 87 -3.60 -16.08 -4.26
N GLY A 88 -4.47 -15.81 -3.29
CA GLY A 88 -5.57 -16.70 -2.90
C GLY A 88 -5.09 -18.03 -2.27
N ARG A 89 -3.80 -18.17 -1.97
CA ARG A 89 -3.17 -19.39 -1.46
C ARG A 89 -2.84 -19.33 0.01
N THR A 90 -3.72 -18.78 0.81
CA THR A 90 -3.50 -18.72 2.25
C THR A 90 -3.39 -20.12 2.84
N GLU A 91 -2.27 -20.49 3.45
CA GLU A 91 -2.06 -21.77 4.15
C GLU A 91 -3.06 -21.99 5.32
N ARG A 92 -3.79 -20.96 5.71
CA ARG A 92 -4.86 -21.03 6.71
C ARG A 92 -6.20 -21.16 6.02
N GLU A 93 -6.73 -22.38 5.95
CA GLU A 93 -8.02 -22.72 5.34
C GLU A 93 -9.20 -21.85 5.80
N ASP A 94 -9.11 -21.22 6.99
CA ASP A 94 -10.15 -20.35 7.56
C ASP A 94 -10.07 -18.88 7.12
N VAL A 95 -8.92 -18.43 6.63
CA VAL A 95 -8.66 -17.01 6.28
C VAL A 95 -9.06 -16.73 4.85
N ALA A 96 -8.71 -17.60 3.92
CA ALA A 96 -9.00 -17.42 2.49
C ALA A 96 -10.50 -17.11 2.18
N PRO A 97 -11.49 -17.82 2.76
CA PRO A 97 -12.90 -17.48 2.54
C PRO A 97 -13.32 -16.13 3.13
N ARG A 98 -12.69 -15.70 4.22
CA ARG A 98 -12.97 -14.42 4.88
C ARG A 98 -12.36 -13.26 4.09
N VAL A 99 -11.13 -13.41 3.62
CA VAL A 99 -10.48 -12.46 2.70
C VAL A 99 -11.34 -12.33 1.44
N ALA A 100 -11.67 -13.44 0.80
CA ALA A 100 -12.49 -13.45 -0.40
C ALA A 100 -13.87 -12.79 -0.18
N ALA A 101 -14.50 -12.99 0.98
CA ALA A 101 -15.78 -12.37 1.29
C ALA A 101 -15.67 -10.86 1.51
N ARG A 102 -14.60 -10.39 2.16
CA ARG A 102 -14.33 -8.95 2.37
C ARG A 102 -13.90 -8.25 1.09
N LEU A 103 -13.13 -8.92 0.25
CA LEU A 103 -12.72 -8.42 -1.07
C LEU A 103 -13.87 -8.44 -2.10
N GLN A 104 -15.07 -8.96 -1.76
CA GLN A 104 -16.26 -8.94 -2.63
C GLN A 104 -17.06 -7.63 -2.53
N GLU A 105 -16.45 -6.53 -2.12
CA GLU A 105 -17.12 -5.24 -2.16
C GLU A 105 -17.44 -4.86 -3.63
N PRO A 106 -18.67 -4.37 -3.89
CA PRO A 106 -19.14 -4.16 -5.26
C PRO A 106 -18.38 -3.08 -6.05
N ASP A 107 -17.59 -2.27 -5.36
CA ASP A 107 -16.89 -1.13 -5.97
C ASP A 107 -15.39 -1.39 -6.23
N SER A 108 -14.88 -2.60 -5.96
CA SER A 108 -13.48 -2.95 -6.25
C SER A 108 -13.32 -3.58 -7.63
N THR A 109 -12.27 -3.16 -8.34
CA THR A 109 -11.86 -3.74 -9.62
C THR A 109 -10.97 -4.96 -9.38
N ARG A 110 -11.27 -6.09 -10.01
CA ARG A 110 -10.44 -7.30 -9.93
C ARG A 110 -9.65 -7.49 -11.21
N VAL A 111 -8.35 -7.71 -11.05
CA VAL A 111 -7.41 -7.90 -12.15
C VAL A 111 -6.66 -9.21 -11.95
N PRO A 112 -7.03 -10.29 -12.65
CA PRO A 112 -6.28 -11.54 -12.61
C PRO A 112 -4.97 -11.36 -13.40
N VAL A 113 -3.85 -11.82 -12.83
CA VAL A 113 -2.53 -11.79 -13.46
C VAL A 113 -1.78 -13.09 -13.19
N GLU A 114 -0.91 -13.49 -14.12
CA GLU A 114 0.04 -14.58 -13.89
C GLU A 114 1.40 -13.99 -13.49
N SER A 115 1.98 -14.48 -12.39
CA SER A 115 3.34 -14.15 -11.96
C SER A 115 4.01 -15.40 -11.43
N PRO A 116 4.83 -16.10 -12.25
CA PRO A 116 5.52 -17.31 -11.82
C PRO A 116 6.37 -17.07 -10.57
N PRO A 117 6.64 -18.12 -9.77
CA PRO A 117 7.48 -18.00 -8.59
C PRO A 117 8.84 -17.35 -8.87
N ALA A 118 9.23 -16.42 -8.00
CA ALA A 118 10.46 -15.64 -8.09
C ALA A 118 10.58 -14.76 -9.36
N GLU A 119 9.46 -14.45 -10.01
CA GLU A 119 9.42 -13.57 -11.18
C GLU A 119 8.50 -12.35 -10.94
N LEU A 120 8.89 -11.21 -11.48
CA LEU A 120 8.01 -10.05 -11.65
C LEU A 120 7.50 -10.01 -13.09
N SER A 121 6.29 -10.51 -13.29
CA SER A 121 5.71 -10.51 -14.63
C SER A 121 5.36 -9.09 -15.09
N ARG A 122 5.42 -8.89 -16.41
CA ARG A 122 4.98 -7.61 -17.01
C ARG A 122 3.51 -7.32 -16.69
N GLU A 123 2.68 -8.35 -16.63
CA GLU A 123 1.25 -8.24 -16.32
C GLU A 123 1.03 -7.73 -14.89
N LEU A 124 1.79 -8.26 -13.93
CA LEU A 124 1.76 -7.77 -12.55
C LEU A 124 2.22 -6.31 -12.45
N LEU A 125 3.29 -5.92 -13.13
CA LEU A 125 3.76 -4.53 -13.12
C LEU A 125 2.74 -3.56 -13.71
N VAL A 126 2.08 -3.94 -14.82
CA VAL A 126 1.01 -3.14 -15.42
C VAL A 126 -0.19 -3.02 -14.50
N ALA A 127 -0.65 -4.14 -13.92
CA ALA A 127 -1.79 -4.15 -13.01
C ALA A 127 -1.53 -3.29 -11.76
N LEU A 128 -0.32 -3.38 -11.21
CA LEU A 128 0.09 -2.60 -10.03
C LEU A 128 0.11 -1.09 -10.33
N ARG A 129 0.73 -0.69 -11.45
CA ARG A 129 0.76 0.70 -11.90
C ARG A 129 -0.66 1.25 -12.10
N ASP A 130 -1.48 0.51 -12.82
CA ASP A 130 -2.84 0.94 -13.15
C ASP A 130 -3.72 1.00 -11.90
N GLY A 131 -3.55 0.05 -10.97
CA GLY A 131 -4.25 0.02 -9.69
C GLY A 131 -3.89 1.22 -8.79
N ILE A 132 -2.60 1.56 -8.70
CA ILE A 132 -2.13 2.71 -7.90
C ILE A 132 -2.66 4.05 -8.46
N ARG A 133 -2.94 4.10 -9.76
CA ARG A 133 -3.47 5.30 -10.44
C ARG A 133 -5.00 5.33 -10.50
N ALA A 134 -5.65 4.26 -10.11
CA ALA A 134 -7.11 4.15 -10.17
C ALA A 134 -7.76 4.96 -9.04
N ASP A 135 -8.98 5.47 -9.31
CA ASP A 135 -9.79 6.13 -8.28
C ASP A 135 -10.53 5.13 -7.36
N ASN A 136 -10.61 3.86 -7.77
CA ASN A 136 -11.31 2.80 -7.05
C ASN A 136 -10.32 1.76 -6.54
N SER A 137 -10.66 1.10 -5.43
CA SER A 137 -9.88 -0.02 -4.90
C SER A 137 -9.68 -1.11 -5.96
N THR A 138 -8.45 -1.57 -6.11
CA THR A 138 -8.06 -2.60 -7.08
C THR A 138 -7.52 -3.82 -6.36
N ILE A 139 -8.04 -4.99 -6.70
CA ILE A 139 -7.57 -6.29 -6.21
C ILE A 139 -6.86 -6.99 -7.35
N ILE A 140 -5.57 -7.19 -7.19
CA ILE A 140 -4.73 -7.94 -8.15
C ILE A 140 -4.66 -9.38 -7.65
N GLU A 141 -5.31 -10.28 -8.39
CA GLU A 141 -5.34 -11.72 -8.07
C GLU A 141 -4.23 -12.41 -8.83
N VAL A 142 -3.15 -12.77 -8.12
CA VAL A 142 -1.94 -13.36 -8.72
C VAL A 142 -2.06 -14.88 -8.79
N ASP A 143 -1.98 -15.46 -9.98
CA ASP A 143 -1.71 -16.88 -10.12
C ASP A 143 -0.17 -17.10 -10.13
N GLY A 144 0.38 -17.36 -8.96
CA GLY A 144 1.82 -17.46 -8.76
C GLY A 144 2.28 -16.99 -7.40
N GLU A 145 3.29 -16.13 -7.36
CA GLU A 145 3.82 -15.52 -6.15
C GLU A 145 3.68 -13.98 -6.23
N GLU A 146 3.16 -13.39 -5.16
CA GLU A 146 2.90 -11.95 -5.06
C GLU A 146 3.94 -11.19 -4.26
N ASP A 147 4.77 -11.85 -3.47
CA ASP A 147 5.68 -11.22 -2.49
C ASP A 147 6.59 -10.15 -3.10
N LEU A 148 7.09 -10.40 -4.31
CA LEU A 148 7.97 -9.45 -5.01
C LEU A 148 7.27 -8.16 -5.42
N ALA A 149 5.93 -8.12 -5.45
CA ALA A 149 5.16 -6.92 -5.78
C ALA A 149 5.40 -5.76 -4.82
N ALA A 150 5.86 -6.05 -3.58
CA ALA A 150 6.19 -5.03 -2.59
C ALA A 150 7.29 -4.07 -3.07
N VAL A 151 8.23 -4.54 -3.89
CA VAL A 151 9.35 -3.71 -4.39
C VAL A 151 8.88 -2.68 -5.42
N PRO A 152 8.23 -3.06 -6.54
CA PRO A 152 7.70 -2.08 -7.48
C PRO A 152 6.60 -1.20 -6.87
N ALA A 153 5.81 -1.69 -5.90
CA ALA A 153 4.84 -0.86 -5.19
C ALA A 153 5.49 0.32 -4.46
N GLN A 154 6.60 0.08 -3.74
CA GLN A 154 7.37 1.15 -3.07
C GLN A 154 7.98 2.14 -4.06
N LEU A 155 8.35 1.67 -5.25
CA LEU A 155 8.97 2.51 -6.27
C LEU A 155 8.00 3.51 -6.89
N ILE A 156 6.75 3.08 -7.17
CA ILE A 156 5.82 3.87 -7.99
C ILE A 156 4.68 4.51 -7.19
N SER A 157 4.53 4.18 -5.92
CA SER A 157 3.52 4.84 -5.08
C SER A 157 3.90 6.30 -4.81
N PRO A 158 2.93 7.21 -4.79
CA PRO A 158 3.17 8.62 -4.46
C PRO A 158 3.83 8.78 -3.08
N PRO A 159 4.62 9.83 -2.86
CA PRO A 159 5.14 10.15 -1.53
C PRO A 159 4.01 10.29 -0.50
N GLY A 160 4.21 9.77 0.72
CA GLY A 160 3.21 9.70 1.77
C GLY A 160 2.34 8.44 1.70
N SER A 161 2.51 7.59 0.69
CA SER A 161 1.85 6.28 0.60
C SER A 161 2.39 5.28 1.62
N SER A 162 1.61 4.24 1.86
CA SER A 162 1.98 3.12 2.72
C SER A 162 1.97 1.82 1.93
N VAL A 163 3.06 1.07 2.00
CA VAL A 163 3.15 -0.29 1.48
C VAL A 163 3.29 -1.26 2.64
N VAL A 164 2.37 -2.21 2.75
CA VAL A 164 2.35 -3.22 3.82
C VAL A 164 2.47 -4.61 3.20
N TYR A 165 3.42 -5.40 3.68
CA TYR A 165 3.62 -6.77 3.20
C TYR A 165 3.92 -7.73 4.36
N GLY A 166 3.72 -9.03 4.12
CA GLY A 166 4.02 -10.07 5.09
C GLY A 166 5.50 -10.44 5.10
N GLN A 167 6.07 -10.65 6.30
CA GLN A 167 7.37 -11.25 6.45
C GLN A 167 7.24 -12.56 7.22
N PRO A 168 7.53 -13.71 6.59
CA PRO A 168 7.36 -15.02 7.21
C PRO A 168 8.11 -15.13 8.55
N GLY A 169 7.37 -15.48 9.60
CA GLY A 169 7.92 -15.67 10.95
C GLY A 169 8.13 -14.39 11.76
N GLU A 170 7.96 -13.21 11.18
CA GLU A 170 8.16 -11.93 11.87
C GLU A 170 6.86 -11.13 12.01
N GLY A 171 6.02 -11.06 10.99
CA GLY A 171 4.76 -10.34 11.02
C GLY A 171 4.50 -9.51 9.77
N MET A 172 3.86 -8.36 9.95
CA MET A 172 3.59 -7.40 8.89
C MET A 172 4.66 -6.30 8.91
N VAL A 173 5.16 -5.96 7.73
CA VAL A 173 6.12 -4.87 7.55
C VAL A 173 5.39 -3.69 6.90
N HIS A 174 5.47 -2.53 7.53
CA HIS A 174 5.00 -1.27 6.98
C HIS A 174 6.16 -0.43 6.48
N VAL A 175 6.04 0.06 5.27
CA VAL A 175 6.99 0.98 4.65
C VAL A 175 6.25 2.23 4.23
N GLY A 176 6.59 3.36 4.84
CA GLY A 176 6.17 4.68 4.36
C GLY A 176 6.97 5.06 3.12
N VAL A 177 6.28 5.49 2.07
CA VAL A 177 6.91 5.84 0.81
C VAL A 177 7.36 7.29 0.83
N ASP A 178 8.66 7.48 0.64
CA ASP A 178 9.33 8.76 0.41
C ASP A 178 10.35 8.62 -0.73
N GLU A 179 11.03 9.70 -1.08
CA GLU A 179 12.05 9.69 -2.14
C GLU A 179 13.15 8.66 -1.86
N SER A 180 13.60 8.55 -0.59
CA SER A 180 14.66 7.62 -0.20
C SER A 180 14.22 6.15 -0.29
N THR A 181 12.94 5.89 -0.01
CA THR A 181 12.34 4.56 -0.15
C THR A 181 12.22 4.18 -1.63
N ALA A 182 11.77 5.10 -2.48
CA ALA A 182 11.68 4.87 -3.91
C ALA A 182 13.06 4.63 -4.57
N GLU A 183 14.08 5.38 -4.15
CA GLU A 183 15.46 5.14 -4.60
C GLU A 183 15.97 3.74 -4.22
N ARG A 184 15.78 3.33 -2.96
CA ARG A 184 16.16 1.98 -2.50
C ARG A 184 15.40 0.87 -3.22
N ALA A 185 14.11 1.06 -3.48
CA ALA A 185 13.31 0.12 -4.24
C ALA A 185 13.81 -0.01 -5.69
N ARG A 186 14.23 1.11 -6.30
CA ARG A 186 14.84 1.14 -7.63
C ARG A 186 16.17 0.39 -7.65
N ASP A 187 17.04 0.62 -6.67
CA ASP A 187 18.32 -0.07 -6.55
C ASP A 187 18.10 -1.58 -6.39
N LEU A 188 17.17 -1.97 -5.51
CA LEU A 188 16.84 -3.38 -5.30
C LEU A 188 16.27 -4.02 -6.57
N LEU A 189 15.39 -3.34 -7.29
CA LEU A 189 14.87 -3.84 -8.57
C LEU A 189 15.98 -4.04 -9.60
N SER A 190 17.04 -3.22 -9.55
CA SER A 190 18.19 -3.33 -10.45
C SER A 190 19.08 -4.56 -10.16
N GLU A 191 18.97 -5.15 -8.96
CA GLU A 191 19.67 -6.39 -8.58
C GLU A 191 18.94 -7.65 -9.04
N PHE A 192 17.69 -7.53 -9.52
CA PHE A 192 16.94 -8.67 -10.05
C PHE A 192 17.52 -9.12 -11.39
N ASP A 193 17.57 -10.43 -11.57
CA ASP A 193 17.91 -10.99 -12.86
C ASP A 193 16.78 -10.71 -13.88
N GLY A 194 17.09 -10.02 -14.97
CA GLY A 194 16.10 -9.73 -16.00
C GLY A 194 16.31 -8.39 -16.71
N ASP A 195 15.29 -7.96 -17.45
CA ASP A 195 15.29 -6.69 -18.16
C ASP A 195 14.71 -5.58 -17.27
N THR A 196 15.54 -5.06 -16.37
CA THR A 196 15.17 -3.97 -15.44
C THR A 196 14.74 -2.70 -16.19
N GLU A 197 15.36 -2.40 -17.34
CA GLU A 197 15.01 -1.22 -18.14
C GLU A 197 13.58 -1.36 -18.69
N ALA A 198 13.21 -2.54 -19.19
CA ALA A 198 11.84 -2.80 -19.62
C ALA A 198 10.84 -2.77 -18.45
N ALA A 199 11.20 -3.26 -17.27
CA ALA A 199 10.36 -3.18 -16.07
C ALA A 199 10.11 -1.72 -15.66
N LEU A 200 11.16 -0.90 -15.58
CA LEU A 200 11.05 0.52 -15.28
C LEU A 200 10.22 1.27 -16.33
N ALA A 201 10.41 0.98 -17.61
CA ALA A 201 9.62 1.59 -18.68
C ALA A 201 8.11 1.27 -18.57
N VAL A 202 7.75 0.09 -18.06
CA VAL A 202 6.35 -0.27 -17.77
C VAL A 202 5.80 0.55 -16.60
N LEU A 203 6.58 0.72 -15.55
CA LEU A 203 6.16 1.44 -14.35
C LEU A 203 6.05 2.95 -14.56
N ASP A 204 6.90 3.51 -15.40
CA ASP A 204 6.95 4.96 -15.72
C ASP A 204 5.94 5.39 -16.81
N SER A 205 5.30 4.43 -17.53
CA SER A 205 4.36 4.72 -18.64
C SER A 205 2.89 5.03 -18.18
#